data_f3883e117449a2e37e7dbdc5bff4081d
#
_entry.id   f3883e117449a2e37e7dbdc5bff4081d
#
_cell.length_a   1.000
_cell.length_b   1.000
_cell.length_c   1.000
_cell.angle_alpha   90.00
_cell.angle_beta   90.00
_cell.angle_gamma   90.00
#
_symmetry.space_group_name_H-M   'P 1'
#
loop_
_entity.id
_entity.type
_entity.pdbx_description
1 polymer ?
#
loop_
_entity_poly.entity_id
_entity_poly.type
_entity_poly.pdbx_seq_one_letter_code
_entity_poly.pdbx_strand_id
1 'polypeptide(L)'
;MSINLKNNVTTTIYQSDWNIDKMDGTGSSGLSLDFTKAQLFVIDMEWLGVGRVRFGFYAYGRIQYCHQITNINILTSSNTPYTNSINLPISYALIGSGSNSNTGEITQICSTVISEGGYNPIGKPFSISSNTTPVLVGASTGELPILAIRGGANGYHHHNIIPTNTLLIDTGNNNTLLYRLRLYRSGDTPATGTITWTDVNSDYSVTQYARYNNMIYSGSVFRTSNSIVIDTGYFAGKYSNLYSNLSNVFSNLVLQLSSDIDNISDIMVITAVFVGTGSTSILGSVCWTEVY
;
A
#
# COMPACT_ATOMS: atom_id res chain seq x y z
N MET A 1 -2.21 27.72 12.09
CA MET A 1 -2.30 26.53 11.24
C MET A 1 -2.13 26.91 9.79
N SER A 2 -1.54 26.07 8.98
CA SER A 2 -1.47 26.27 7.53
C SER A 2 -1.75 24.98 6.79
N ILE A 3 -2.22 25.11 5.55
CA ILE A 3 -2.39 24.03 4.59
C ILE A 3 -1.26 24.16 3.58
N ASN A 4 -0.48 23.12 3.42
CA ASN A 4 0.62 23.11 2.46
C ASN A 4 0.26 22.21 1.27
N LEU A 5 0.31 22.77 0.10
CA LEU A 5 0.17 22.05 -1.17
C LEU A 5 1.55 21.86 -1.75
N LYS A 6 1.91 20.62 -2.02
CA LYS A 6 3.21 20.30 -2.60
C LYS A 6 3.02 19.70 -3.99
N ASN A 7 3.27 20.51 -5.00
CA ASN A 7 3.38 20.07 -6.38
C ASN A 7 4.52 20.84 -7.03
N ASN A 8 5.72 20.27 -7.06
CA ASN A 8 6.98 20.91 -7.50
C ASN A 8 7.32 22.24 -6.79
N VAL A 9 6.32 23.01 -6.38
CA VAL A 9 6.43 24.23 -5.57
C VAL A 9 5.51 24.08 -4.36
N THR A 10 6.02 24.38 -3.17
CA THR A 10 5.20 24.37 -1.95
C THR A 10 4.42 25.67 -1.84
N THR A 11 3.09 25.58 -1.87
CA THR A 11 2.21 26.71 -1.57
C THR A 11 1.66 26.54 -0.16
N THR A 12 1.90 27.56 0.69
CA THR A 12 1.40 27.56 2.08
C THR A 12 0.21 28.51 2.18
N ILE A 13 -0.91 28.01 2.69
CA ILE A 13 -2.13 28.77 2.93
C ILE A 13 -2.33 28.88 4.44
N TYR A 14 -2.19 30.06 4.99
CA TYR A 14 -2.37 30.31 6.43
C TYR A 14 -3.83 30.38 6.81
N GLN A 15 -4.14 30.23 8.10
CA GLN A 15 -5.50 30.32 8.65
C GLN A 15 -6.15 31.67 8.31
N SER A 16 -5.37 32.75 8.31
CA SER A 16 -5.83 34.10 7.90
C SER A 16 -6.37 34.16 6.48
N ASP A 17 -5.93 33.24 5.62
CA ASP A 17 -6.22 33.21 4.18
C ASP A 17 -7.28 32.14 3.83
N TRP A 18 -7.85 31.48 4.82
CA TRP A 18 -8.92 30.53 4.59
C TRP A 18 -10.15 31.23 4.00
N ASN A 19 -10.68 30.66 2.92
CA ASN A 19 -11.64 31.35 2.05
C ASN A 19 -13.12 30.99 2.33
N ILE A 20 -13.41 30.06 3.23
CA ILE A 20 -14.77 29.73 3.65
C ILE A 20 -15.02 30.25 5.08
N ASP A 21 -14.19 29.83 6.02
CA ASP A 21 -14.28 30.25 7.42
C ASP A 21 -12.90 30.23 8.07
N LYS A 22 -12.46 31.34 8.61
CA LYS A 22 -11.13 31.44 9.24
C LYS A 22 -11.04 30.66 10.54
N MET A 23 -12.17 30.31 11.13
CA MET A 23 -12.24 29.59 12.41
C MET A 23 -11.40 30.23 13.53
N ASP A 24 -11.38 31.54 13.55
CA ASP A 24 -10.76 32.40 14.55
C ASP A 24 -11.82 33.14 15.42
N GLY A 25 -13.08 32.72 15.32
CA GLY A 25 -14.23 33.31 15.97
C GLY A 25 -14.92 34.40 15.15
N THR A 26 -14.31 34.86 14.05
CA THR A 26 -14.88 35.93 13.19
C THR A 26 -15.61 35.38 11.97
N GLY A 27 -15.46 34.10 11.65
CA GLY A 27 -16.10 33.45 10.51
C GLY A 27 -17.57 33.12 10.75
N SER A 28 -18.25 32.63 9.71
CA SER A 28 -19.67 32.35 9.70
C SER A 28 -20.12 31.27 10.71
N SER A 29 -19.24 30.34 11.07
CA SER A 29 -19.51 29.32 12.09
C SER A 29 -19.42 29.85 13.52
N GLY A 30 -18.75 30.98 13.74
CA GLY A 30 -18.38 31.46 15.07
C GLY A 30 -17.37 30.58 15.80
N LEU A 31 -16.83 29.56 15.14
CA LEU A 31 -15.88 28.62 15.72
C LEU A 31 -14.50 29.28 15.85
N SER A 32 -13.89 29.14 17.02
CA SER A 32 -12.48 29.46 17.26
C SER A 32 -11.73 28.17 17.56
N LEU A 33 -10.80 27.79 16.71
CA LEU A 33 -10.03 26.56 16.88
C LEU A 33 -8.96 26.72 17.96
N ASP A 34 -8.94 25.79 18.88
CA ASP A 34 -7.91 25.65 19.90
C ASP A 34 -7.06 24.40 19.58
N PHE A 35 -5.88 24.60 18.99
CA PHE A 35 -4.98 23.52 18.58
C PHE A 35 -4.26 22.84 19.76
N THR A 36 -4.46 23.30 20.98
CA THR A 36 -4.00 22.58 22.18
C THR A 36 -4.96 21.45 22.58
N LYS A 37 -6.11 21.37 21.93
CA LYS A 37 -7.15 20.36 22.18
C LYS A 37 -7.29 19.42 21.00
N ALA A 38 -7.85 18.24 21.27
CA ALA A 38 -8.16 17.28 20.22
C ALA A 38 -9.16 17.86 19.21
N GLN A 39 -8.88 17.67 17.93
CA GLN A 39 -9.70 18.12 16.82
C GLN A 39 -10.01 16.96 15.89
N LEU A 40 -11.21 16.93 15.32
CA LEU A 40 -11.56 16.02 14.26
C LEU A 40 -11.45 16.75 12.93
N PHE A 41 -10.34 16.54 12.24
CA PHE A 41 -10.03 17.16 10.95
C PHE A 41 -10.61 16.33 9.80
N VAL A 42 -11.12 17.00 8.77
CA VAL A 42 -11.75 16.39 7.60
C VAL A 42 -11.15 16.97 6.34
N ILE A 43 -10.77 16.10 5.42
CA ILE A 43 -10.44 16.45 4.02
C ILE A 43 -11.49 15.79 3.14
N ASP A 44 -12.16 16.57 2.32
CA ASP A 44 -13.13 16.12 1.33
C ASP A 44 -12.58 16.45 -0.06
N MET A 45 -12.47 15.46 -0.92
CA MET A 45 -11.74 15.58 -2.18
C MET A 45 -12.56 15.00 -3.34
N GLU A 46 -12.87 15.85 -4.31
CA GLU A 46 -13.37 15.41 -5.60
C GLU A 46 -12.16 15.07 -6.48
N TRP A 47 -12.02 13.79 -6.80
CA TRP A 47 -10.97 13.32 -7.68
C TRP A 47 -11.20 13.78 -9.13
N LEU A 48 -10.31 13.50 -10.01
CA LEU A 48 -10.17 13.84 -11.44
C LEU A 48 -9.29 15.08 -11.69
N GLY A 49 -8.64 15.63 -10.67
CA GLY A 49 -7.69 16.75 -10.82
C GLY A 49 -8.32 18.11 -11.11
N VAL A 50 -9.53 18.15 -11.65
CA VAL A 50 -10.27 19.39 -11.96
C VAL A 50 -11.31 19.74 -10.89
N GLY A 51 -11.59 18.83 -9.99
CA GLY A 51 -12.54 19.01 -8.89
C GLY A 51 -12.02 19.93 -7.80
N ARG A 52 -12.70 19.91 -6.68
CA ARG A 52 -12.37 20.70 -5.50
C ARG A 52 -11.80 19.81 -4.39
N VAL A 53 -10.99 20.43 -3.52
CA VAL A 53 -10.62 19.87 -2.23
C VAL A 53 -11.07 20.83 -1.16
N ARG A 54 -11.78 20.32 -0.14
CA ARG A 54 -12.22 21.09 1.02
C ARG A 54 -11.55 20.57 2.28
N PHE A 55 -11.19 21.48 3.13
CA PHE A 55 -10.64 21.23 4.46
C PHE A 55 -11.61 21.72 5.51
N GLY A 56 -11.79 20.97 6.58
CA GLY A 56 -12.73 21.33 7.62
C GLY A 56 -12.52 20.60 8.94
N PHE A 57 -13.35 20.92 9.89
CA PHE A 57 -13.37 20.30 11.21
C PHE A 57 -14.81 19.89 11.57
N TYR A 58 -14.94 18.79 12.27
CA TYR A 58 -16.23 18.36 12.75
C TYR A 58 -16.56 19.08 14.05
N ALA A 59 -17.56 19.94 14.01
CA ALA A 59 -18.04 20.70 15.15
C ALA A 59 -19.56 20.90 15.07
N TYR A 60 -20.22 21.01 16.20
CA TYR A 60 -21.68 21.23 16.30
C TYR A 60 -22.51 20.19 15.52
N GLY A 61 -22.07 18.92 15.52
CA GLY A 61 -22.79 17.83 14.86
C GLY A 61 -22.66 17.77 13.32
N ARG A 62 -21.80 18.59 12.72
CA ARG A 62 -21.58 18.62 11.27
C ARG A 62 -20.16 19.03 10.90
N ILE A 63 -19.78 18.80 9.65
CA ILE A 63 -18.52 19.29 9.11
C ILE A 63 -18.64 20.81 8.87
N GLN A 64 -17.72 21.55 9.46
CA GLN A 64 -17.53 22.99 9.22
C GLN A 64 -16.31 23.14 8.30
N TYR A 65 -16.52 23.51 7.05
CA TYR A 65 -15.42 23.73 6.12
C TYR A 65 -14.75 25.08 6.38
N CYS A 66 -13.41 25.08 6.32
CA CYS A 66 -12.61 26.28 6.55
C CYS A 66 -11.98 26.81 5.26
N HIS A 67 -11.57 25.94 4.36
CA HIS A 67 -10.92 26.33 3.12
C HIS A 67 -11.31 25.41 1.98
N GLN A 68 -11.37 25.96 0.78
CA GLN A 68 -11.61 25.22 -0.45
C GLN A 68 -10.58 25.62 -1.50
N ILE A 69 -10.08 24.62 -2.20
CA ILE A 69 -9.24 24.77 -3.39
C ILE A 69 -10.00 24.16 -4.56
N THR A 70 -10.05 24.86 -5.67
CA THR A 70 -10.69 24.37 -6.90
C THR A 70 -9.75 24.53 -8.07
N ASN A 71 -9.75 23.54 -8.95
CA ASN A 71 -8.95 23.52 -10.17
C ASN A 71 -9.76 23.84 -11.44
N ILE A 72 -11.06 24.09 -11.30
CA ILE A 72 -11.91 24.38 -12.45
C ILE A 72 -11.42 25.66 -13.16
N ASN A 73 -11.24 25.58 -14.46
CA ASN A 73 -10.73 26.68 -15.32
C ASN A 73 -9.31 27.18 -14.98
N ILE A 74 -8.56 26.46 -14.13
CA ILE A 74 -7.20 26.87 -13.70
C ILE A 74 -6.14 26.02 -14.36
N LEU A 75 -6.45 24.74 -14.63
CA LEU A 75 -5.47 23.79 -15.18
C LEU A 75 -5.17 24.10 -16.64
N THR A 76 -3.88 24.18 -16.93
CA THR A 76 -3.34 24.33 -18.29
C THR A 76 -2.24 23.29 -18.49
N SER A 77 -1.67 23.22 -19.67
CA SER A 77 -0.52 22.33 -19.93
C SER A 77 0.70 22.62 -19.05
N SER A 78 0.78 23.82 -18.45
CA SER A 78 1.85 24.25 -17.55
C SER A 78 1.47 24.18 -16.07
N ASN A 79 0.17 24.07 -15.74
CA ASN A 79 -0.32 23.96 -14.38
C ASN A 79 -0.91 22.56 -14.15
N THR A 80 -0.22 21.75 -13.40
CA THR A 80 -0.70 20.42 -13.02
C THR A 80 -1.49 20.46 -11.72
N PRO A 81 -2.47 19.56 -11.52
CA PRO A 81 -3.17 19.44 -10.24
C PRO A 81 -2.20 19.06 -9.12
N TYR A 82 -2.44 19.55 -7.90
CA TYR A 82 -1.65 19.20 -6.72
C TYR A 82 -1.92 17.79 -6.21
N THR A 83 -2.92 17.09 -6.74
CA THR A 83 -3.16 15.67 -6.51
C THR A 83 -3.03 14.92 -7.82
N ASN A 84 -1.94 14.22 -8.01
CA ASN A 84 -1.67 13.42 -9.22
C ASN A 84 -2.16 11.98 -9.09
N SER A 85 -2.56 11.56 -7.89
CA SER A 85 -3.03 10.21 -7.61
C SER A 85 -4.19 10.24 -6.61
N ILE A 86 -5.15 9.34 -6.83
CA ILE A 86 -6.25 9.08 -5.90
C ILE A 86 -5.77 8.29 -4.67
N ASN A 87 -4.66 7.58 -4.79
CA ASN A 87 -4.16 6.64 -3.80
C ASN A 87 -3.05 7.29 -2.96
N LEU A 88 -3.43 8.22 -2.12
CA LEU A 88 -2.51 8.85 -1.19
C LEU A 88 -2.65 8.22 0.20
N PRO A 89 -1.54 7.79 0.83
CA PRO A 89 -1.58 7.31 2.19
C PRO A 89 -1.89 8.45 3.16
N ILE A 90 -2.65 8.13 4.22
CA ILE A 90 -2.74 9.03 5.37
C ILE A 90 -1.40 8.94 6.11
N SER A 91 -0.75 10.07 6.29
CA SER A 91 0.53 10.16 6.97
C SER A 91 0.48 11.23 8.05
N TYR A 92 1.10 10.96 9.18
CA TYR A 92 1.29 11.90 10.29
C TYR A 92 2.78 12.05 10.53
N ALA A 93 3.26 13.28 10.55
CA ALA A 93 4.66 13.57 10.83
C ALA A 93 4.78 14.77 11.77
N LEU A 94 5.69 14.67 12.73
CA LEU A 94 6.12 15.76 13.57
C LEU A 94 7.56 16.12 13.19
N ILE A 95 7.76 17.31 12.65
CA ILE A 95 9.05 17.76 12.18
C ILE A 95 9.52 18.92 13.07
N GLY A 96 10.61 18.72 13.79
CA GLY A 96 11.27 19.77 14.57
C GLY A 96 12.17 20.62 13.67
N SER A 97 12.01 21.94 13.73
CA SER A 97 12.88 22.89 13.03
C SER A 97 13.84 23.53 14.03
N GLY A 98 14.96 22.89 14.36
CA GLY A 98 16.00 23.52 15.16
C GLY A 98 16.70 22.60 16.18
N SER A 99 17.78 23.12 16.77
CA SER A 99 18.64 22.43 17.74
C SER A 99 18.09 22.39 19.18
N ASN A 100 16.80 22.63 19.37
CA ASN A 100 16.20 22.59 20.70
C ASN A 100 15.87 21.15 21.10
N SER A 101 16.32 20.77 22.30
CA SER A 101 16.05 19.46 22.92
C SER A 101 14.61 19.22 23.36
N ASN A 102 13.66 20.04 22.93
CA ASN A 102 12.25 19.85 23.24
C ASN A 102 11.67 18.72 22.39
N THR A 103 11.32 17.63 23.03
CA THR A 103 10.55 16.55 22.41
C THR A 103 9.13 17.03 22.20
N GLY A 104 8.72 17.13 20.93
CA GLY A 104 7.30 17.31 20.58
C GLY A 104 6.59 15.97 20.61
N GLU A 105 5.29 15.99 20.84
CA GLU A 105 4.43 14.82 20.79
C GLU A 105 3.21 15.12 19.92
N ILE A 106 2.81 14.16 19.08
CA ILE A 106 1.56 14.17 18.36
C ILE A 106 0.78 12.91 18.72
N THR A 107 -0.41 13.07 19.25
CA THR A 107 -1.29 11.94 19.59
C THR A 107 -2.35 11.78 18.50
N GLN A 108 -2.25 10.70 17.74
CA GLN A 108 -3.29 10.31 16.78
C GLN A 108 -4.24 9.32 17.48
N ILE A 109 -5.52 9.64 17.48
CA ILE A 109 -6.56 8.79 18.10
C ILE A 109 -7.04 7.75 17.08
N CYS A 110 -7.52 8.20 15.93
CA CYS A 110 -7.93 7.34 14.81
C CYS A 110 -7.95 8.12 13.49
N SER A 111 -7.97 7.40 12.39
CA SER A 111 -8.22 7.95 11.05
C SER A 111 -9.01 6.96 10.21
N THR A 112 -9.79 7.47 9.29
CA THR A 112 -10.54 6.67 8.32
C THR A 112 -10.57 7.35 6.97
N VAL A 113 -10.66 6.57 5.91
CA VAL A 113 -10.92 7.02 4.54
C VAL A 113 -12.28 6.48 4.13
N ILE A 114 -13.11 7.33 3.55
CA ILE A 114 -14.46 6.97 3.10
C ILE A 114 -14.57 7.38 1.64
N SER A 115 -15.09 6.47 0.80
CA SER A 115 -15.48 6.78 -0.58
C SER A 115 -16.99 6.91 -0.66
N GLU A 116 -17.46 8.04 -1.18
CA GLU A 116 -18.88 8.19 -1.54
C GLU A 116 -19.20 7.30 -2.73
N GLY A 117 -20.27 6.51 -2.66
CA GLY A 117 -20.65 5.56 -3.71
C GLY A 117 -20.03 4.17 -3.59
N GLY A 118 -19.23 3.91 -2.56
CA GLY A 118 -18.58 2.64 -2.31
C GLY A 118 -17.30 2.45 -3.11
N TYR A 119 -16.67 1.31 -2.92
CA TYR A 119 -15.41 0.91 -3.58
C TYR A 119 -15.71 -0.14 -4.64
N ASN A 120 -15.55 0.20 -5.90
CA ASN A 120 -15.62 -0.75 -7.01
C ASN A 120 -14.28 -0.75 -7.75
N PRO A 121 -13.36 -1.67 -7.43
CA PRO A 121 -12.05 -1.72 -8.05
C PRO A 121 -12.13 -2.26 -9.47
N ILE A 122 -12.45 -1.39 -10.41
CA ILE A 122 -12.34 -1.71 -11.84
C ILE A 122 -10.88 -1.51 -12.23
N GLY A 123 -10.21 -2.58 -12.63
CA GLY A 123 -8.80 -2.54 -12.98
C GLY A 123 -8.45 -3.57 -14.05
N LYS A 124 -7.18 -3.59 -14.43
CA LYS A 124 -6.65 -4.57 -15.40
C LYS A 124 -6.16 -5.82 -14.69
N PRO A 125 -6.58 -7.03 -15.10
CA PRO A 125 -6.09 -8.27 -14.51
C PRO A 125 -4.72 -8.66 -15.06
N PHE A 126 -3.86 -9.14 -14.17
CA PHE A 126 -2.54 -9.67 -14.49
C PHE A 126 -2.27 -10.97 -13.73
N SER A 127 -1.29 -11.72 -14.19
CA SER A 127 -0.82 -12.92 -13.50
C SER A 127 0.66 -13.18 -13.78
N ILE A 128 1.32 -13.84 -12.83
CA ILE A 128 2.70 -14.32 -12.99
C ILE A 128 2.89 -15.66 -12.31
N SER A 129 3.79 -16.47 -12.82
CA SER A 129 4.19 -17.76 -12.23
C SER A 129 5.66 -17.79 -11.81
N SER A 130 5.98 -18.72 -10.92
CA SER A 130 7.34 -18.99 -10.46
C SER A 130 8.29 -19.55 -11.54
N ASN A 131 7.80 -19.72 -12.77
CA ASN A 131 8.46 -20.34 -13.89
C ASN A 131 8.30 -21.87 -13.95
N THR A 132 8.94 -22.49 -14.94
CA THR A 132 8.92 -23.94 -15.18
C THR A 132 9.88 -24.71 -14.26
N THR A 133 10.83 -24.03 -13.62
CA THR A 133 11.77 -24.64 -12.68
C THR A 133 11.17 -24.60 -11.27
N PRO A 134 10.83 -25.73 -10.67
CA PRO A 134 10.26 -25.77 -9.32
C PRO A 134 11.30 -25.37 -8.26
N VAL A 135 10.80 -24.84 -7.14
CA VAL A 135 11.59 -24.56 -5.95
C VAL A 135 11.63 -25.79 -5.07
N LEU A 136 12.82 -26.28 -4.72
CA LEU A 136 12.99 -27.39 -3.82
C LEU A 136 12.85 -26.91 -2.37
N VAL A 137 11.79 -27.37 -1.69
CA VAL A 137 11.51 -27.08 -0.30
C VAL A 137 11.66 -28.34 0.53
N GLY A 138 12.47 -28.28 1.57
CA GLY A 138 12.78 -29.45 2.40
C GLY A 138 12.76 -29.15 3.90
N ALA A 139 12.81 -30.19 4.71
CA ALA A 139 12.84 -30.06 6.17
C ALA A 139 14.03 -29.23 6.69
N SER A 140 15.15 -29.26 6.00
CA SER A 140 16.36 -28.50 6.35
C SER A 140 16.40 -27.06 5.81
N THR A 141 15.52 -26.72 4.88
CA THR A 141 15.54 -25.38 4.25
C THR A 141 14.72 -24.34 5.02
N GLY A 142 13.84 -24.81 5.92
CA GLY A 142 12.88 -23.92 6.58
C GLY A 142 11.85 -23.35 5.61
N GLU A 143 11.35 -22.16 5.89
CA GLU A 143 10.41 -21.46 5.03
C GLU A 143 11.14 -20.79 3.86
N LEU A 144 10.69 -21.06 2.64
CA LEU A 144 11.27 -20.49 1.42
C LEU A 144 10.24 -19.63 0.65
N PRO A 145 10.67 -18.51 0.08
CA PRO A 145 9.86 -17.72 -0.83
C PRO A 145 9.76 -18.41 -2.20
N ILE A 146 8.57 -18.45 -2.76
CA ILE A 146 8.34 -19.03 -4.09
C ILE A 146 8.26 -17.91 -5.14
N LEU A 147 7.48 -16.88 -4.83
CA LEU A 147 7.20 -15.76 -5.71
C LEU A 147 6.85 -14.53 -4.88
N ALA A 148 7.34 -13.37 -5.30
CA ALA A 148 7.00 -12.08 -4.70
C ALA A 148 6.49 -11.12 -5.76
N ILE A 149 5.59 -10.21 -5.37
CA ILE A 149 5.13 -9.08 -6.17
C ILE A 149 5.17 -7.79 -5.35
N ARG A 150 5.38 -6.66 -6.05
CA ARG A 150 5.31 -5.30 -5.50
C ARG A 150 4.92 -4.30 -6.58
N GLY A 151 4.56 -3.08 -6.20
CA GLY A 151 4.45 -1.94 -7.12
C GLY A 151 5.82 -1.37 -7.52
N GLY A 152 5.83 -0.42 -8.46
CA GLY A 152 7.00 0.37 -8.81
C GLY A 152 7.62 0.08 -10.17
N ALA A 153 7.00 -0.71 -11.04
CA ALA A 153 7.42 -0.82 -12.43
C ALA A 153 7.35 0.57 -13.10
N ASN A 154 8.35 0.91 -13.87
CA ASN A 154 8.44 2.19 -14.62
C ASN A 154 8.35 3.45 -13.74
N GLY A 155 8.63 3.38 -12.43
CA GLY A 155 8.51 4.50 -11.51
C GLY A 155 7.07 4.81 -11.08
N TYR A 156 6.11 3.98 -11.43
CA TYR A 156 4.71 4.12 -10.96
C TYR A 156 4.54 3.47 -9.60
N HIS A 157 4.52 4.28 -8.54
CA HIS A 157 4.46 3.80 -7.16
C HIS A 157 3.07 3.91 -6.51
N HIS A 158 2.21 4.80 -6.99
CA HIS A 158 0.95 5.15 -6.32
C HIS A 158 -0.29 4.47 -6.93
N HIS A 159 -0.12 3.26 -7.44
CA HIS A 159 -1.22 2.44 -7.93
C HIS A 159 -1.55 1.34 -6.94
N ASN A 160 -2.82 0.92 -6.91
CA ASN A 160 -3.25 -0.18 -6.06
C ASN A 160 -3.14 -1.50 -6.80
N ILE A 161 -2.44 -2.45 -6.20
CA ILE A 161 -2.36 -3.82 -6.64
C ILE A 161 -3.21 -4.65 -5.69
N ILE A 162 -4.25 -5.29 -6.22
CA ILE A 162 -5.19 -6.10 -5.45
C ILE A 162 -4.98 -7.57 -5.82
N PRO A 163 -4.26 -8.35 -5.03
CA PRO A 163 -4.13 -9.78 -5.24
C PRO A 163 -5.52 -10.46 -5.18
N THR A 164 -5.80 -11.30 -6.17
CA THR A 164 -7.09 -11.98 -6.28
C THR A 164 -6.99 -13.47 -5.97
N ASN A 165 -5.95 -14.12 -6.48
CA ASN A 165 -5.78 -15.55 -6.29
C ASN A 165 -4.30 -15.92 -6.18
N THR A 166 -4.02 -16.96 -5.40
CA THR A 166 -2.74 -17.66 -5.41
C THR A 166 -2.95 -19.15 -5.67
N LEU A 167 -1.98 -19.74 -6.34
CA LEU A 167 -1.94 -21.18 -6.59
C LEU A 167 -0.56 -21.70 -6.24
N LEU A 168 -0.50 -22.78 -5.47
CA LEU A 168 0.70 -23.58 -5.26
C LEU A 168 0.45 -25.02 -5.70
N ILE A 169 1.43 -25.62 -6.36
CA ILE A 169 1.38 -27.00 -6.84
C ILE A 169 2.61 -27.74 -6.32
N ASP A 170 2.37 -28.88 -5.65
CA ASP A 170 3.40 -29.86 -5.33
C ASP A 170 3.64 -30.75 -6.55
N THR A 171 4.84 -30.71 -7.11
CA THR A 171 5.24 -31.54 -8.26
C THR A 171 6.02 -32.79 -7.86
N GLY A 172 6.25 -32.97 -6.55
CA GLY A 172 7.09 -34.03 -6.01
C GLY A 172 6.31 -35.20 -5.41
N ASN A 173 6.58 -35.51 -4.16
CA ASN A 173 6.06 -36.69 -3.44
C ASN A 173 4.86 -36.36 -2.54
N ASN A 174 4.21 -37.38 -2.00
CA ASN A 174 3.08 -37.25 -1.03
C ASN A 174 3.56 -36.65 0.30
N ASN A 175 3.76 -35.38 0.37
CA ASN A 175 4.22 -34.67 1.55
C ASN A 175 3.19 -33.61 1.97
N THR A 176 3.24 -33.22 3.21
CA THR A 176 2.46 -32.09 3.71
C THR A 176 3.29 -30.82 3.60
N LEU A 177 2.69 -29.79 3.06
CA LEU A 177 3.25 -28.46 2.93
C LEU A 177 2.39 -27.45 3.67
N LEU A 178 3.04 -26.50 4.32
CA LEU A 178 2.41 -25.33 4.88
C LEU A 178 2.66 -24.15 3.93
N TYR A 179 1.60 -23.58 3.45
CA TYR A 179 1.58 -22.35 2.68
C TYR A 179 1.42 -21.14 3.61
N ARG A 180 2.12 -20.06 3.30
CA ARG A 180 1.85 -18.74 3.89
C ARG A 180 1.94 -17.65 2.83
N LEU A 181 1.03 -16.70 2.94
CA LEU A 181 1.09 -15.43 2.22
C LEU A 181 1.56 -14.36 3.19
N ARG A 182 2.71 -13.79 2.90
CA ARG A 182 3.35 -12.78 3.76
C ARG A 182 3.29 -11.40 3.13
N LEU A 183 2.98 -10.41 3.94
CA LEU A 183 3.00 -9.00 3.58
C LEU A 183 4.11 -8.29 4.35
N TYR A 184 4.98 -7.61 3.63
CA TYR A 184 6.01 -6.71 4.14
C TYR A 184 5.59 -5.29 3.82
N ARG A 185 5.49 -4.46 4.85
CA ARG A 185 5.12 -3.06 4.71
C ARG A 185 6.37 -2.20 4.53
N SER A 186 6.17 -1.02 4.00
CA SER A 186 7.12 0.07 3.81
C SER A 186 8.48 -0.08 4.51
N GLY A 187 9.52 -0.35 3.72
CA GLY A 187 10.90 -0.48 4.22
C GLY A 187 11.31 -1.86 4.73
N ASP A 188 10.37 -2.76 4.97
CA ASP A 188 10.68 -4.15 5.31
C ASP A 188 11.05 -4.95 4.05
N THR A 189 12.03 -5.82 4.17
CA THR A 189 12.50 -6.64 3.04
C THR A 189 12.44 -8.13 3.37
N PRO A 190 11.95 -8.96 2.43
CA PRO A 190 11.87 -10.40 2.63
C PRO A 190 13.22 -11.13 2.55
N ALA A 191 14.32 -10.46 2.23
CA ALA A 191 15.64 -11.07 2.15
C ALA A 191 16.75 -10.18 2.70
N THR A 192 17.86 -10.78 3.14
CA THR A 192 19.03 -10.05 3.65
C THR A 192 19.84 -9.36 2.57
N GLY A 193 19.73 -9.82 1.32
CA GLY A 193 20.43 -9.25 0.16
C GLY A 193 19.53 -8.40 -0.71
N THR A 194 20.12 -7.84 -1.77
CA THR A 194 19.36 -7.07 -2.76
C THR A 194 18.50 -8.00 -3.62
N ILE A 195 17.21 -7.78 -3.63
CA ILE A 195 16.28 -8.53 -4.48
C ILE A 195 16.33 -7.96 -5.89
N THR A 196 16.47 -8.83 -6.89
CA THR A 196 16.37 -8.43 -8.28
C THR A 196 14.91 -8.49 -8.73
N TRP A 197 14.35 -7.33 -8.97
CA TRP A 197 12.98 -7.18 -9.45
C TRP A 197 12.92 -7.10 -10.96
N THR A 198 11.88 -7.68 -11.53
CA THR A 198 11.60 -7.67 -12.97
C THR A 198 10.20 -7.12 -13.21
N ASP A 199 10.03 -6.22 -14.15
CA ASP A 199 8.73 -5.71 -14.52
C ASP A 199 7.88 -6.82 -15.14
N VAL A 200 6.62 -6.90 -14.75
CA VAL A 200 5.68 -7.87 -15.34
C VAL A 200 5.44 -7.55 -16.80
N ASN A 201 5.26 -6.27 -17.10
CA ASN A 201 5.19 -5.76 -18.46
C ASN A 201 5.53 -4.26 -18.44
N SER A 202 6.54 -3.86 -19.23
CA SER A 202 7.03 -2.48 -19.25
C SER A 202 6.01 -1.44 -19.71
N ASP A 203 5.00 -1.85 -20.49
CA ASP A 203 4.08 -0.91 -21.14
C ASP A 203 2.70 -0.87 -20.48
N TYR A 204 2.31 -1.95 -19.77
CA TYR A 204 0.93 -2.14 -19.34
C TYR A 204 0.75 -2.46 -17.87
N SER A 205 1.81 -2.75 -17.12
CA SER A 205 1.74 -3.14 -15.71
C SER A 205 2.62 -2.25 -14.84
N VAL A 206 2.11 -1.92 -13.67
CA VAL A 206 2.86 -1.20 -12.62
C VAL A 206 3.51 -2.15 -11.62
N THR A 207 3.34 -3.45 -11.82
CA THR A 207 3.82 -4.49 -10.92
C THR A 207 5.18 -5.02 -11.34
N GLN A 208 6.04 -5.22 -10.34
CA GLN A 208 7.28 -5.97 -10.43
C GLN A 208 7.14 -7.30 -9.71
N TYR A 209 7.87 -8.29 -10.15
CA TYR A 209 7.97 -9.59 -9.50
C TYR A 209 9.42 -10.01 -9.24
N ALA A 210 9.59 -10.89 -8.24
CA ALA A 210 10.83 -11.61 -8.01
C ALA A 210 10.52 -13.09 -7.77
N ARG A 211 11.25 -13.96 -8.45
CA ARG A 211 11.21 -15.42 -8.25
C ARG A 211 12.20 -15.84 -7.18
N TYR A 212 12.12 -17.08 -6.70
CA TYR A 212 13.02 -17.63 -5.68
C TYR A 212 14.49 -17.24 -5.90
N ASN A 213 15.05 -17.54 -7.08
CA ASN A 213 16.45 -17.28 -7.38
C ASN A 213 16.83 -15.78 -7.43
N ASN A 214 15.87 -14.91 -7.58
CA ASN A 214 16.06 -13.47 -7.57
C ASN A 214 15.98 -12.86 -6.15
N MET A 215 15.39 -13.60 -5.21
CA MET A 215 15.29 -13.26 -3.79
C MET A 215 16.38 -13.93 -2.97
N ILE A 216 16.65 -15.22 -3.25
CA ILE A 216 17.59 -16.06 -2.52
C ILE A 216 18.72 -16.44 -3.48
N TYR A 217 19.88 -15.87 -3.28
CA TYR A 217 21.12 -16.17 -3.99
C TYR A 217 22.23 -16.42 -2.97
N SER A 218 23.43 -16.76 -3.43
CA SER A 218 24.56 -17.08 -2.53
C SER A 218 24.79 -16.01 -1.47
N GLY A 219 24.61 -16.38 -0.19
CA GLY A 219 24.79 -15.49 0.97
C GLY A 219 23.54 -14.71 1.41
N SER A 220 22.43 -14.78 0.68
CA SER A 220 21.18 -14.17 1.13
C SER A 220 20.33 -15.17 1.91
N VAL A 221 19.58 -14.66 2.89
CA VAL A 221 18.68 -15.45 3.74
C VAL A 221 17.27 -14.84 3.68
N PHE A 222 16.26 -15.70 3.52
CA PHE A 222 14.87 -15.29 3.61
C PHE A 222 14.53 -14.86 5.04
N ARG A 223 13.87 -13.73 5.18
CA ARG A 223 13.45 -13.15 6.46
C ARG A 223 11.95 -13.29 6.63
N THR A 224 11.55 -13.92 7.72
CA THR A 224 10.14 -13.98 8.15
C THR A 224 9.79 -12.94 9.19
N SER A 225 10.79 -12.30 9.80
CA SER A 225 10.62 -11.16 10.71
C SER A 225 10.06 -9.95 9.97
N ASN A 226 9.35 -9.10 10.68
CA ASN A 226 8.76 -7.87 10.17
C ASN A 226 7.72 -8.07 9.05
N SER A 227 7.17 -9.29 8.93
CA SER A 227 6.09 -9.59 7.99
C SER A 227 4.80 -9.97 8.71
N ILE A 228 3.70 -9.68 8.08
CA ILE A 228 2.36 -10.09 8.52
C ILE A 228 1.97 -11.32 7.69
N VAL A 229 1.53 -12.40 8.34
CA VAL A 229 0.91 -13.54 7.63
C VAL A 229 -0.55 -13.19 7.41
N ILE A 230 -0.95 -13.02 6.14
CA ILE A 230 -2.30 -12.60 5.75
C ILE A 230 -3.18 -13.77 5.31
N ASP A 231 -2.57 -14.88 4.91
CA ASP A 231 -3.26 -16.12 4.59
C ASP A 231 -2.33 -17.31 4.84
N THR A 232 -2.90 -18.46 5.23
CA THR A 232 -2.14 -19.69 5.51
C THR A 232 -3.01 -20.91 5.33
N GLY A 233 -2.41 -22.01 4.91
CA GLY A 233 -3.11 -23.28 4.76
C GLY A 233 -2.15 -24.45 4.55
N TYR A 234 -2.67 -25.66 4.74
CA TYR A 234 -1.95 -26.89 4.46
C TYR A 234 -2.47 -27.56 3.20
N PHE A 235 -1.58 -28.16 2.46
CA PHE A 235 -1.94 -29.06 1.37
C PHE A 235 -1.00 -30.28 1.37
N ALA A 236 -1.52 -31.39 0.90
CA ALA A 236 -0.79 -32.65 0.92
C ALA A 236 -1.16 -33.51 -0.28
N GLY A 237 -0.20 -34.31 -0.72
CA GLY A 237 -0.38 -35.28 -1.81
C GLY A 237 0.35 -34.90 -3.08
N LYS A 238 0.78 -35.92 -3.79
CA LYS A 238 1.46 -35.77 -5.09
C LYS A 238 0.54 -35.09 -6.11
N TYR A 239 1.04 -34.07 -6.77
CA TYR A 239 0.29 -33.22 -7.70
C TYR A 239 -0.92 -32.52 -7.04
N SER A 240 -0.93 -32.40 -5.72
CA SER A 240 -1.92 -31.60 -5.04
C SER A 240 -1.71 -30.12 -5.35
N ASN A 241 -2.80 -29.38 -5.38
CA ASN A 241 -2.77 -27.93 -5.52
C ASN A 241 -3.47 -27.28 -4.33
N LEU A 242 -2.98 -26.13 -3.95
CA LEU A 242 -3.67 -25.20 -3.06
C LEU A 242 -4.04 -23.97 -3.89
N TYR A 243 -5.33 -23.77 -4.05
CA TYR A 243 -5.89 -22.54 -4.61
C TYR A 243 -6.44 -21.70 -3.48
N SER A 244 -5.92 -20.50 -3.30
CA SER A 244 -6.46 -19.54 -2.35
C SER A 244 -7.09 -18.37 -3.09
N ASN A 245 -8.38 -18.15 -2.79
CA ASN A 245 -9.10 -16.97 -3.28
C ASN A 245 -8.90 -15.83 -2.29
N LEU A 246 -8.14 -14.83 -2.69
CA LEU A 246 -7.76 -13.68 -1.88
C LEU A 246 -8.76 -12.53 -1.98
N SER A 247 -9.76 -12.61 -2.86
CA SER A 247 -10.70 -11.52 -3.09
C SER A 247 -11.38 -11.05 -1.80
N ASN A 248 -11.74 -11.98 -0.91
CA ASN A 248 -12.34 -11.63 0.37
C ASN A 248 -11.35 -11.00 1.34
N VAL A 249 -10.08 -11.40 1.32
CA VAL A 249 -9.04 -10.86 2.20
C VAL A 249 -8.71 -9.42 1.81
N PHE A 250 -8.52 -9.17 0.52
CA PHE A 250 -8.08 -7.86 0.03
C PHE A 250 -9.24 -6.89 -0.19
N SER A 251 -10.43 -7.34 -0.58
CA SER A 251 -11.58 -6.45 -0.80
C SER A 251 -12.25 -6.02 0.50
N ASN A 252 -12.40 -6.91 1.47
CA ASN A 252 -13.09 -6.61 2.73
C ASN A 252 -12.21 -5.87 3.74
N LEU A 253 -10.89 -6.04 3.67
CA LEU A 253 -9.95 -5.41 4.60
C LEU A 253 -9.30 -4.15 4.05
N VAL A 254 -9.62 -3.77 2.81
CA VAL A 254 -8.92 -2.66 2.12
C VAL A 254 -7.39 -2.87 2.13
N LEU A 255 -6.98 -4.14 2.15
CA LEU A 255 -5.59 -4.54 2.15
C LEU A 255 -5.12 -4.57 0.69
N GLN A 256 -4.55 -3.49 0.23
CA GLN A 256 -3.99 -3.36 -1.11
C GLN A 256 -2.47 -3.23 -0.99
N LEU A 257 -1.75 -3.71 -1.99
CA LEU A 257 -0.33 -3.37 -2.10
C LEU A 257 -0.23 -1.98 -2.68
N SER A 258 0.39 -1.10 -1.95
CA SER A 258 0.60 0.29 -2.33
C SER A 258 2.04 0.70 -2.02
N SER A 259 2.33 1.97 -2.13
CA SER A 259 3.60 2.55 -1.70
C SER A 259 3.35 3.64 -0.68
N ASP A 260 4.35 3.89 0.16
CA ASP A 260 4.34 5.04 1.05
C ASP A 260 4.69 6.35 0.31
N ILE A 261 4.77 7.45 1.06
CA ILE A 261 5.08 8.77 0.51
C ILE A 261 6.51 8.85 -0.07
N ASP A 262 7.40 7.99 0.36
CA ASP A 262 8.78 7.91 -0.11
C ASP A 262 8.94 6.92 -1.28
N ASN A 263 7.82 6.48 -1.87
CA ASN A 263 7.74 5.52 -2.96
C ASN A 263 8.28 4.11 -2.61
N ILE A 264 8.27 3.77 -1.33
CA ILE A 264 8.64 2.43 -0.88
C ILE A 264 7.40 1.54 -0.93
N SER A 265 7.46 0.53 -1.79
CA SER A 265 6.31 -0.34 -2.06
C SER A 265 6.17 -1.46 -1.04
N ASP A 266 4.92 -1.79 -0.71
CA ASP A 266 4.59 -3.04 -0.03
C ASP A 266 5.02 -4.24 -0.89
N ILE A 267 5.45 -5.32 -0.22
CA ILE A 267 5.87 -6.55 -0.88
C ILE A 267 5.00 -7.71 -0.39
N MET A 268 4.37 -8.41 -1.30
CA MET A 268 3.66 -9.65 -1.00
C MET A 268 4.50 -10.84 -1.46
N VAL A 269 4.67 -11.83 -0.58
CA VAL A 269 5.48 -13.04 -0.85
C VAL A 269 4.65 -14.29 -0.57
N ILE A 270 4.59 -15.16 -1.57
CA ILE A 270 4.08 -16.52 -1.41
C ILE A 270 5.22 -17.40 -0.92
N THR A 271 5.03 -18.10 0.18
CA THR A 271 6.04 -18.97 0.79
C THR A 271 5.52 -20.39 0.97
N ALA A 272 6.45 -21.33 1.06
CA ALA A 272 6.16 -22.72 1.40
C ALA A 272 7.12 -23.23 2.48
N VAL A 273 6.59 -24.08 3.35
CA VAL A 273 7.33 -24.80 4.40
C VAL A 273 7.05 -26.27 4.25
N PHE A 274 8.09 -27.09 4.25
CA PHE A 274 7.94 -28.53 4.27
C PHE A 274 7.60 -29.01 5.68
N VAL A 275 6.57 -29.84 5.79
CA VAL A 275 6.14 -30.43 7.08
C VAL A 275 6.51 -31.91 7.09
N GLY A 276 7.44 -32.28 7.97
CA GLY A 276 7.92 -33.67 8.10
C GLY A 276 9.38 -33.82 7.71
N THR A 277 9.75 -34.99 7.22
CA THR A 277 11.12 -35.34 6.79
C THR A 277 11.19 -35.56 5.29
N GLY A 278 12.20 -34.95 4.65
CA GLY A 278 12.39 -35.04 3.20
C GLY A 278 12.32 -33.70 2.49
N SER A 279 11.97 -33.71 1.22
CA SER A 279 11.83 -32.52 0.38
C SER A 279 10.85 -32.75 -0.75
N THR A 280 10.33 -31.66 -1.31
CA THR A 280 9.48 -31.68 -2.50
C THR A 280 9.71 -30.44 -3.35
N SER A 281 9.19 -30.44 -4.57
CA SER A 281 9.33 -29.38 -5.54
C SER A 281 8.03 -28.63 -5.73
N ILE A 282 8.06 -27.30 -5.62
CA ILE A 282 6.90 -26.41 -5.61
C ILE A 282 6.93 -25.45 -6.77
N LEU A 283 5.81 -25.31 -7.44
CA LEU A 283 5.50 -24.21 -8.38
C LEU A 283 4.42 -23.32 -7.77
N GLY A 284 4.48 -22.03 -8.09
CA GLY A 284 3.51 -21.07 -7.61
C GLY A 284 3.10 -20.06 -8.67
N SER A 285 1.90 -19.49 -8.52
CA SER A 285 1.44 -18.36 -9.31
C SER A 285 0.57 -17.42 -8.49
N VAL A 286 0.45 -16.19 -8.94
CA VAL A 286 -0.42 -15.18 -8.38
C VAL A 286 -1.14 -14.42 -9.49
N CYS A 287 -2.41 -14.12 -9.24
CA CYS A 287 -3.23 -13.24 -10.06
C CYS A 287 -3.59 -11.99 -9.24
N TRP A 288 -3.66 -10.87 -9.91
CA TRP A 288 -4.06 -9.60 -9.27
C TRP A 288 -4.76 -8.69 -10.26
N THR A 289 -5.38 -7.65 -9.73
CA THR A 289 -5.94 -6.53 -10.48
C THR A 289 -5.17 -5.26 -10.15
N GLU A 290 -4.77 -4.50 -11.16
CA GLU A 290 -4.18 -3.17 -11.00
C GLU A 290 -5.25 -2.10 -11.20
N VAL A 291 -5.41 -1.22 -10.21
CA VAL A 291 -6.35 -0.10 -10.24
C VAL A 291 -5.55 1.19 -10.41
N TYR A 292 -5.84 1.91 -11.48
CA TYR A 292 -5.14 3.13 -11.89
C TYR A 292 -5.89 4.38 -11.46
#